data_5c013d16d939fb6649a4e224c1c9fe91
#
_entry.id   5c013d16d939fb6649a4e224c1c9fe91
#
_cell.length_a   1.000
_cell.length_b   1.000
_cell.length_c   1.000
_cell.angle_alpha   90.00
_cell.angle_beta   90.00
_cell.angle_gamma   90.00
#
_symmetry.space_group_name_H-M   'P 1'
#
loop_
_entity.id
_entity.type
_entity.pdbx_description
1 polymer ?
#
loop_
_entity_poly.entity_id
_entity_poly.type
_entity_poly.pdbx_seq_one_letter_code
_entity_poly.pdbx_strand_id
1 'polypeptide(L)'
;MKKKTLKRIDLLLLVIVILLTTVLVYRISNKEKLSDAYLASDTSNVFVYDEDDKEVSLVRGQLVSLSDKTKEMNGNEYHKVYLGGTVYYVYKDNIVLDRESSVLEKSLYVYRTCSVYEDKEGSKLAGLIERGEKINVVGHGPLKDDGSVDRYQFDGGYILSKYLTNDKELLNISNPFSNDTSNPYGAGSASELDYIGNEKVQVEGNVMPDVCKSLYINREAMEDIEDYIELAKRTAVNTFVIDIRDAHIVSYKSDIMKERSISSYDAAAFTMEEFKAQLDKVKDAGIYMVGRITVFKDKNFMIDHPEFAIADLNDDGKPFMYGGSYWPSPFVREVWEYNVELAKEAVIKLGFNEIEFDYVRFPEQIDYYADKLNALDLQNKYNETRSQAIQRFLMYAVDELHSVGAYVSADVFGETSNNYVTAYGQYWPAISSVVDVISPMPYPDHFNTHAYNIEEVVWEVPYKLLLAWGKEAKKMQDITPNRARVRTFIQGYNSISRPYVVYDNEKLLDQINGLADAGILDNGYIVWNAGSYIDNYCLYEDALSR
;
A
#
# COMPACT_ATOMS: atom_id res chain seq x y z
N MET A 1 -25.54 -87.51 24.23
CA MET A 1 -25.14 -86.13 24.69
C MET A 1 -24.46 -85.24 23.62
N LYS A 2 -23.60 -85.76 22.75
CA LYS A 2 -22.85 -84.92 21.77
C LYS A 2 -23.69 -84.16 20.72
N LYS A 3 -24.86 -84.70 20.25
CA LYS A 3 -25.71 -84.00 19.25
C LYS A 3 -26.43 -82.75 19.76
N LYS A 4 -26.79 -82.69 21.07
CA LYS A 4 -27.47 -81.53 21.67
C LYS A 4 -26.53 -80.39 21.95
N THR A 5 -25.26 -80.65 22.23
CA THR A 5 -24.25 -79.67 22.49
C THR A 5 -23.78 -78.95 21.18
N LEU A 6 -23.70 -79.75 20.09
CA LEU A 6 -23.36 -79.17 18.77
C LEU A 6 -24.43 -78.17 18.28
N LYS A 7 -25.74 -78.54 18.39
CA LYS A 7 -26.82 -77.59 18.01
C LYS A 7 -26.88 -76.35 18.87
N ARG A 8 -26.43 -76.38 20.12
CA ARG A 8 -26.33 -75.20 20.99
C ARG A 8 -25.16 -74.31 20.62
N ILE A 9 -24.02 -74.87 20.17
CA ILE A 9 -22.86 -74.12 19.68
C ILE A 9 -23.22 -73.46 18.36
N ASP A 10 -23.90 -74.17 17.42
CA ASP A 10 -24.30 -73.57 16.15
C ASP A 10 -25.34 -72.47 16.35
N LEU A 11 -26.26 -72.59 17.29
CA LEU A 11 -27.21 -71.53 17.63
C LEU A 11 -26.51 -70.30 18.27
N LEU A 12 -25.53 -70.54 19.12
CA LEU A 12 -24.77 -69.47 19.74
C LEU A 12 -23.89 -68.69 18.69
N LEU A 13 -23.28 -69.43 17.78
CA LEU A 13 -22.52 -68.83 16.65
C LEU A 13 -23.45 -68.03 15.73
N LEU A 14 -24.66 -68.54 15.45
CA LEU A 14 -25.65 -67.82 14.65
C LEU A 14 -26.05 -66.47 15.32
N VAL A 15 -26.30 -66.52 16.64
CA VAL A 15 -26.64 -65.30 17.41
C VAL A 15 -25.51 -64.33 17.44
N ILE A 16 -24.27 -64.79 17.57
CA ILE A 16 -23.07 -63.92 17.51
C ILE A 16 -22.90 -63.28 16.11
N VAL A 17 -23.10 -64.07 15.05
CA VAL A 17 -23.04 -63.54 13.67
C VAL A 17 -24.15 -62.51 13.44
N ILE A 18 -25.36 -62.75 13.89
CA ILE A 18 -26.50 -61.82 13.80
C ILE A 18 -26.17 -60.53 14.59
N LEU A 19 -25.62 -60.63 15.79
CA LEU A 19 -25.22 -59.47 16.59
C LEU A 19 -24.10 -58.67 15.91
N LEU A 20 -23.08 -59.36 15.39
CA LEU A 20 -21.98 -58.70 14.68
C LEU A 20 -22.45 -58.02 13.38
N THR A 21 -23.34 -58.70 12.63
CA THR A 21 -23.92 -58.08 11.41
C THR A 21 -24.83 -56.91 11.77
N THR A 22 -25.62 -57.00 12.84
CA THR A 22 -26.47 -55.90 13.30
C THR A 22 -25.62 -54.70 13.76
N VAL A 23 -24.52 -54.96 14.50
CA VAL A 23 -23.56 -53.92 14.90
C VAL A 23 -22.85 -53.32 13.69
N LEU A 24 -22.47 -54.15 12.70
CA LEU A 24 -21.84 -53.69 11.48
C LEU A 24 -22.79 -52.84 10.62
N VAL A 25 -24.02 -53.31 10.44
CA VAL A 25 -25.08 -52.58 9.73
C VAL A 25 -25.41 -51.28 10.47
N TYR A 26 -25.50 -51.31 11.81
CA TYR A 26 -25.67 -50.09 12.61
C TYR A 26 -24.52 -49.11 12.46
N ARG A 27 -23.24 -49.57 12.45
CA ARG A 27 -22.07 -48.72 12.22
C ARG A 27 -22.03 -48.16 10.80
N ILE A 28 -22.43 -48.96 9.79
CA ILE A 28 -22.47 -48.52 8.40
C ILE A 28 -23.61 -47.50 8.17
N SER A 29 -24.79 -47.77 8.73
CA SER A 29 -25.95 -46.88 8.60
C SER A 29 -25.81 -45.59 9.40
N ASN A 30 -24.97 -45.57 10.44
CA ASN A 30 -24.67 -44.38 11.24
C ASN A 30 -23.37 -43.68 10.83
N LYS A 31 -22.70 -44.15 9.76
CA LYS A 31 -21.52 -43.48 9.24
C LYS A 31 -21.96 -42.15 8.61
N GLU A 32 -21.44 -41.09 9.16
CA GLU A 32 -21.68 -39.72 8.70
C GLU A 32 -21.27 -39.57 7.23
N LYS A 33 -22.19 -39.08 6.41
CA LYS A 33 -21.93 -38.80 5.00
C LYS A 33 -21.51 -37.36 4.89
N LEU A 34 -20.38 -37.11 4.20
CA LEU A 34 -19.87 -35.80 3.96
C LEU A 34 -19.98 -35.46 2.47
N SER A 35 -20.32 -34.22 2.18
CA SER A 35 -20.32 -33.63 0.85
C SER A 35 -19.71 -32.22 0.89
N ASP A 36 -19.22 -31.76 -0.24
CA ASP A 36 -18.74 -30.38 -0.35
C ASP A 36 -19.93 -29.42 -0.33
N ALA A 37 -19.78 -28.33 0.40
CA ALA A 37 -20.71 -27.21 0.45
C ALA A 37 -19.97 -25.90 0.72
N TYR A 38 -20.66 -24.79 0.54
CA TYR A 38 -20.08 -23.46 0.72
C TYR A 38 -20.92 -22.65 1.70
N LEU A 39 -20.21 -21.85 2.52
CA LEU A 39 -20.87 -20.92 3.43
C LEU A 39 -21.47 -19.75 2.64
N ALA A 40 -22.75 -19.44 2.87
CA ALA A 40 -23.46 -18.35 2.24
C ALA A 40 -24.03 -17.39 3.28
N SER A 41 -24.02 -16.11 3.01
CA SER A 41 -24.58 -15.08 3.88
C SER A 41 -24.87 -13.82 3.09
N ASP A 42 -25.68 -12.96 3.68
CA ASP A 42 -25.93 -11.60 3.21
C ASP A 42 -24.76 -10.66 3.49
N THR A 43 -23.87 -11.09 4.39
CA THR A 43 -22.70 -10.34 4.85
C THR A 43 -21.42 -11.02 4.39
N SER A 44 -20.27 -10.35 4.53
CA SER A 44 -18.96 -10.96 4.29
C SER A 44 -18.67 -12.12 5.25
N ASN A 45 -19.34 -12.13 6.40
CA ASN A 45 -19.17 -13.13 7.45
C ASN A 45 -20.41 -14.00 7.59
N VAL A 46 -20.19 -15.25 7.97
CA VAL A 46 -21.23 -16.22 8.34
C VAL A 46 -21.07 -16.53 9.82
N PHE A 47 -22.09 -16.20 10.62
CA PHE A 47 -22.08 -16.56 12.04
C PHE A 47 -22.46 -18.02 12.19
N VAL A 48 -21.64 -18.77 12.88
CA VAL A 48 -21.76 -20.20 13.14
C VAL A 48 -21.53 -20.48 14.61
N TYR A 49 -21.89 -21.70 15.08
CA TYR A 49 -21.62 -22.11 16.45
C TYR A 49 -20.60 -23.24 16.47
N ASP A 50 -19.65 -23.19 17.41
CA ASP A 50 -18.74 -24.29 17.67
C ASP A 50 -19.42 -25.44 18.49
N GLU A 51 -18.63 -26.46 18.88
CA GLU A 51 -19.14 -27.59 19.66
C GLU A 51 -19.59 -27.20 21.07
N ASP A 52 -19.14 -26.08 21.59
CA ASP A 52 -19.49 -25.53 22.90
C ASP A 52 -20.64 -24.50 22.82
N ASP A 53 -21.33 -24.42 21.69
CA ASP A 53 -22.39 -23.46 21.38
C ASP A 53 -21.95 -21.98 21.45
N LYS A 54 -20.67 -21.72 21.26
CA LYS A 54 -20.12 -20.36 21.16
C LYS A 54 -20.21 -19.89 19.72
N GLU A 55 -20.69 -18.65 19.54
CA GLU A 55 -20.76 -18.02 18.23
C GLU A 55 -19.35 -17.68 17.72
N VAL A 56 -19.08 -18.04 16.47
CA VAL A 56 -17.85 -17.81 15.73
C VAL A 56 -18.18 -17.22 14.37
N SER A 57 -17.34 -16.32 13.87
CA SER A 57 -17.47 -15.73 12.54
C SER A 57 -16.55 -16.46 11.55
N LEU A 58 -17.14 -16.99 10.47
CA LEU A 58 -16.42 -17.58 9.33
C LEU A 58 -16.65 -16.73 8.08
N VAL A 59 -15.87 -16.97 7.03
CA VAL A 59 -15.92 -16.17 5.80
C VAL A 59 -16.94 -16.74 4.82
N ARG A 60 -17.74 -15.89 4.20
CA ARG A 60 -18.65 -16.27 3.12
C ARG A 60 -17.89 -16.82 1.91
N GLY A 61 -18.45 -17.83 1.24
CA GLY A 61 -17.82 -18.50 0.10
C GLY A 61 -16.81 -19.57 0.47
N GLN A 62 -16.54 -19.76 1.76
CA GLN A 62 -15.59 -20.75 2.24
C GLN A 62 -16.12 -22.17 2.02
N LEU A 63 -15.26 -23.05 1.47
CA LEU A 63 -15.56 -24.47 1.29
C LEU A 63 -15.55 -25.19 2.64
N VAL A 64 -16.61 -25.94 2.92
CA VAL A 64 -16.75 -26.79 4.11
C VAL A 64 -17.18 -28.20 3.73
N SER A 65 -16.88 -29.20 4.57
CA SER A 65 -17.45 -30.53 4.43
C SER A 65 -18.77 -30.60 5.20
N LEU A 66 -19.87 -30.60 4.48
CA LEU A 66 -21.24 -30.69 5.02
C LEU A 66 -21.58 -32.12 5.43
N SER A 67 -22.03 -32.31 6.66
CA SER A 67 -22.54 -33.58 7.18
C SER A 67 -24.03 -33.73 6.91
N ASP A 68 -24.48 -34.98 6.80
CA ASP A 68 -25.91 -35.34 6.78
C ASP A 68 -26.61 -35.23 8.17
N LYS A 69 -25.86 -34.74 9.18
CA LYS A 69 -26.38 -34.54 10.54
C LYS A 69 -26.71 -33.08 10.80
N THR A 70 -27.80 -32.89 11.50
CA THR A 70 -28.26 -31.56 11.94
C THR A 70 -28.38 -31.48 13.45
N LYS A 71 -28.42 -30.27 13.99
CA LYS A 71 -28.67 -29.93 15.39
C LYS A 71 -29.76 -28.87 15.45
N GLU A 72 -30.75 -29.06 16.28
CA GLU A 72 -31.77 -28.04 16.54
C GLU A 72 -31.30 -27.13 17.70
N MET A 73 -31.25 -25.81 17.46
CA MET A 73 -30.88 -24.80 18.45
C MET A 73 -31.84 -23.61 18.36
N ASN A 74 -32.42 -23.21 19.48
CA ASN A 74 -33.32 -22.05 19.56
C ASN A 74 -34.50 -22.12 18.55
N GLY A 75 -35.01 -23.34 18.26
CA GLY A 75 -36.10 -23.56 17.31
C GLY A 75 -35.71 -23.49 15.84
N ASN A 76 -34.42 -23.43 15.53
CA ASN A 76 -33.86 -23.43 14.18
C ASN A 76 -32.99 -24.66 13.94
N GLU A 77 -32.95 -25.11 12.69
CA GLU A 77 -32.12 -26.22 12.24
C GLU A 77 -30.75 -25.74 11.77
N TYR A 78 -29.68 -26.35 12.32
CA TYR A 78 -28.29 -26.09 11.96
C TYR A 78 -27.66 -27.36 11.40
N HIS A 79 -26.97 -27.23 10.28
CA HIS A 79 -26.18 -28.30 9.69
C HIS A 79 -24.80 -28.37 10.36
N LYS A 80 -24.35 -29.59 10.62
CA LYS A 80 -22.99 -29.85 11.07
C LYS A 80 -22.05 -29.77 9.88
N VAL A 81 -20.98 -28.99 10.00
CA VAL A 81 -19.94 -28.86 9.00
C VAL A 81 -18.56 -29.04 9.61
N TYR A 82 -17.60 -29.38 8.76
CA TYR A 82 -16.18 -29.48 9.13
C TYR A 82 -15.36 -28.49 8.31
N LEU A 83 -14.49 -27.76 9.01
CA LEU A 83 -13.52 -26.84 8.42
C LEU A 83 -12.16 -27.04 9.10
N GLY A 84 -11.14 -27.47 8.33
CA GLY A 84 -9.80 -27.72 8.88
C GLY A 84 -9.77 -28.76 10.02
N GLY A 85 -10.73 -29.68 10.06
CA GLY A 85 -10.88 -30.68 11.13
C GLY A 85 -11.68 -30.22 12.36
N THR A 86 -12.07 -28.94 12.42
CA THR A 86 -12.93 -28.38 13.47
C THR A 86 -14.41 -28.49 13.06
N VAL A 87 -15.27 -28.76 14.04
CA VAL A 87 -16.71 -28.88 13.86
C VAL A 87 -17.39 -27.54 14.11
N TYR A 88 -18.31 -27.19 13.22
CA TYR A 88 -19.19 -26.03 13.39
C TYR A 88 -20.65 -26.41 13.06
N TYR A 89 -21.59 -25.62 13.59
CA TYR A 89 -23.00 -25.70 13.29
C TYR A 89 -23.44 -24.43 12.58
N VAL A 90 -23.90 -24.60 11.35
CA VAL A 90 -24.25 -23.50 10.43
C VAL A 90 -25.74 -23.50 10.21
N TYR A 91 -26.39 -22.33 10.30
CA TYR A 91 -27.82 -22.22 10.00
C TYR A 91 -28.09 -22.70 8.56
N LYS A 92 -29.14 -23.49 8.39
CA LYS A 92 -29.40 -24.18 7.12
C LYS A 92 -29.45 -23.28 5.88
N ASP A 93 -29.95 -22.04 6.03
CA ASP A 93 -30.06 -21.09 4.93
C ASP A 93 -28.71 -20.41 4.60
N ASN A 94 -27.69 -20.64 5.44
CA ASN A 94 -26.34 -20.16 5.24
C ASN A 94 -25.40 -21.21 4.61
N ILE A 95 -25.96 -22.25 4.01
CA ILE A 95 -25.21 -23.29 3.28
C ILE A 95 -25.80 -23.43 1.89
N VAL A 96 -24.93 -23.49 0.88
CA VAL A 96 -25.26 -23.77 -0.52
C VAL A 96 -24.34 -24.87 -1.06
N LEU A 97 -24.85 -25.67 -2.00
CA LEU A 97 -24.08 -26.76 -2.61
C LEU A 97 -23.28 -26.33 -3.85
N ASP A 98 -23.65 -25.20 -4.38
CA ASP A 98 -23.01 -24.59 -5.56
C ASP A 98 -22.19 -23.37 -5.14
N ARG A 99 -20.95 -23.33 -5.61
CA ARG A 99 -19.99 -22.29 -5.26
C ARG A 99 -20.45 -20.90 -5.68
N GLU A 100 -21.07 -20.79 -6.85
CA GLU A 100 -21.54 -19.48 -7.35
C GLU A 100 -22.73 -18.96 -6.53
N SER A 101 -23.59 -19.86 -6.04
CA SER A 101 -24.69 -19.50 -5.14
C SER A 101 -24.21 -19.01 -3.75
N SER A 102 -22.97 -19.27 -3.38
CA SER A 102 -22.39 -18.71 -2.14
C SER A 102 -22.13 -17.20 -2.25
N VAL A 103 -22.03 -16.68 -3.46
CA VAL A 103 -21.92 -15.25 -3.76
C VAL A 103 -23.32 -14.74 -4.11
N LEU A 104 -23.97 -14.15 -3.11
CA LEU A 104 -25.32 -13.65 -3.32
C LEU A 104 -25.28 -12.33 -4.09
N GLU A 105 -26.16 -12.22 -5.09
CA GLU A 105 -26.46 -10.95 -5.75
C GLU A 105 -27.13 -10.02 -4.74
N LYS A 106 -26.34 -9.13 -4.10
CA LYS A 106 -26.83 -8.21 -3.08
C LYS A 106 -26.33 -6.81 -3.29
N SER A 107 -27.10 -5.90 -2.75
CA SER A 107 -26.67 -4.54 -2.60
C SER A 107 -25.67 -4.44 -1.46
N LEU A 108 -24.48 -4.00 -1.76
CA LEU A 108 -23.43 -3.67 -0.81
C LEU A 108 -23.09 -2.19 -0.88
N TYR A 109 -22.47 -1.69 0.15
CA TYR A 109 -22.00 -0.29 0.21
C TYR A 109 -20.48 -0.25 0.21
N VAL A 110 -19.93 0.71 -0.49
CA VAL A 110 -18.50 1.04 -0.45
C VAL A 110 -18.23 1.81 0.83
N TYR A 111 -17.46 1.24 1.76
CA TYR A 111 -17.21 1.94 3.03
C TYR A 111 -15.95 2.82 3.00
N ARG A 112 -15.12 2.66 1.94
CA ARG A 112 -13.94 3.46 1.66
C ARG A 112 -13.83 3.70 0.16
N THR A 113 -13.45 4.91 -0.26
CA THR A 113 -13.10 5.20 -1.66
C THR A 113 -12.01 4.24 -2.15
N CYS A 114 -12.21 3.60 -3.29
CA CYS A 114 -11.30 2.58 -3.80
C CYS A 114 -11.35 2.42 -5.32
N SER A 115 -10.41 1.66 -5.84
CA SER A 115 -10.27 1.37 -7.26
C SER A 115 -11.35 0.42 -7.78
N VAL A 116 -11.78 0.66 -9.01
CA VAL A 116 -12.63 -0.23 -9.82
C VAL A 116 -11.80 -0.69 -11.01
N TYR A 117 -11.88 -1.97 -11.32
CA TYR A 117 -11.11 -2.61 -12.39
C TYR A 117 -12.01 -3.06 -13.53
N GLU A 118 -11.48 -3.02 -14.77
CA GLU A 118 -12.21 -3.51 -15.94
C GLU A 118 -12.33 -5.05 -15.96
N ASP A 119 -11.34 -5.74 -15.42
CA ASP A 119 -11.23 -7.19 -15.45
C ASP A 119 -11.20 -7.82 -14.05
N LYS A 120 -11.50 -9.11 -14.00
CA LYS A 120 -11.60 -9.87 -12.74
C LYS A 120 -10.25 -10.13 -12.07
N GLU A 121 -9.15 -10.06 -12.81
CA GLU A 121 -7.79 -10.18 -12.31
C GLU A 121 -7.31 -8.85 -11.68
N GLY A 122 -7.95 -7.73 -11.99
CA GLY A 122 -7.58 -6.40 -11.52
C GLY A 122 -6.34 -5.86 -12.24
N SER A 123 -6.17 -6.21 -13.52
CA SER A 123 -5.00 -5.80 -14.29
C SER A 123 -5.14 -4.40 -14.89
N LYS A 124 -6.38 -3.92 -15.10
CA LYS A 124 -6.64 -2.63 -15.71
C LYS A 124 -7.61 -1.79 -14.89
N LEU A 125 -7.23 -0.55 -14.61
CA LEU A 125 -8.01 0.38 -13.83
C LEU A 125 -9.16 0.98 -14.66
N ALA A 126 -10.42 0.74 -14.27
CA ALA A 126 -11.59 1.38 -14.86
C ALA A 126 -11.83 2.78 -14.29
N GLY A 127 -11.48 3.00 -13.03
CA GLY A 127 -11.71 4.25 -12.32
C GLY A 127 -11.75 4.06 -10.81
N LEU A 128 -12.52 4.89 -10.15
CA LEU A 128 -12.71 4.86 -8.69
C LEU A 128 -14.19 4.93 -8.35
N ILE A 129 -14.53 4.40 -7.20
CA ILE A 129 -15.87 4.49 -6.61
C ILE A 129 -15.76 5.14 -5.23
N GLU A 130 -16.71 6.04 -4.95
CA GLU A 130 -16.68 6.83 -3.74
C GLU A 130 -17.27 6.07 -2.54
N ARG A 131 -16.76 6.41 -1.36
CA ARG A 131 -17.35 5.98 -0.10
C ARG A 131 -18.84 6.34 -0.02
N GLY A 132 -19.66 5.41 0.47
CA GLY A 132 -21.10 5.55 0.65
C GLY A 132 -21.91 5.13 -0.56
N GLU A 133 -21.27 4.91 -1.72
CA GLU A 133 -21.97 4.43 -2.90
C GLU A 133 -22.49 3.01 -2.70
N LYS A 134 -23.66 2.77 -3.26
CA LYS A 134 -24.32 1.46 -3.23
C LYS A 134 -24.09 0.75 -4.55
N ILE A 135 -23.60 -0.46 -4.50
CA ILE A 135 -23.43 -1.33 -5.66
C ILE A 135 -24.39 -2.53 -5.60
N ASN A 136 -24.77 -3.03 -6.77
CA ASN A 136 -25.47 -4.31 -6.90
C ASN A 136 -24.47 -5.34 -7.42
N VAL A 137 -24.19 -6.35 -6.61
CA VAL A 137 -23.27 -7.43 -6.98
C VAL A 137 -23.96 -8.34 -7.99
N VAL A 138 -23.34 -8.55 -9.14
CA VAL A 138 -23.84 -9.40 -10.24
C VAL A 138 -22.98 -10.66 -10.45
N GLY A 139 -21.80 -10.74 -9.82
CA GLY A 139 -20.87 -11.85 -9.92
C GLY A 139 -19.63 -11.64 -9.08
N HIS A 140 -18.60 -12.43 -9.35
CA HIS A 140 -17.32 -12.31 -8.67
C HIS A 140 -16.13 -12.68 -9.58
N GLY A 141 -14.95 -12.22 -9.20
CA GLY A 141 -13.66 -12.60 -9.75
C GLY A 141 -13.10 -13.89 -9.12
N PRO A 142 -11.78 -14.06 -9.12
CA PRO A 142 -11.11 -15.19 -8.49
C PRO A 142 -11.46 -15.30 -7.01
N LEU A 143 -11.40 -16.51 -6.48
CA LEU A 143 -11.46 -16.75 -5.05
C LEU A 143 -10.04 -16.86 -4.49
N LYS A 144 -9.90 -16.43 -3.25
CA LYS A 144 -8.69 -16.63 -2.45
C LYS A 144 -8.54 -18.11 -2.05
N ASP A 145 -7.37 -18.48 -1.54
CA ASP A 145 -7.09 -19.86 -1.09
C ASP A 145 -8.03 -20.31 0.03
N ASP A 146 -8.50 -19.40 0.87
CA ASP A 146 -9.49 -19.67 1.91
C ASP A 146 -10.93 -19.78 1.39
N GLY A 147 -11.14 -19.60 0.09
CA GLY A 147 -12.44 -19.65 -0.57
C GLY A 147 -13.24 -18.35 -0.53
N SER A 148 -12.74 -17.31 0.10
CA SER A 148 -13.38 -15.99 0.09
C SER A 148 -13.27 -15.32 -1.28
N VAL A 149 -14.22 -14.40 -1.55
CA VAL A 149 -14.22 -13.62 -2.79
C VAL A 149 -13.15 -12.53 -2.71
N ASP A 150 -12.25 -12.47 -3.69
CA ASP A 150 -11.27 -11.40 -3.77
C ASP A 150 -11.89 -10.11 -4.33
N ARG A 151 -12.60 -10.21 -5.46
CA ARG A 151 -13.29 -9.08 -6.10
C ARG A 151 -14.73 -9.42 -6.43
N TYR A 152 -15.65 -8.50 -6.15
CA TYR A 152 -17.02 -8.58 -6.63
C TYR A 152 -17.19 -7.87 -7.96
N GLN A 153 -18.05 -8.45 -8.81
CA GLN A 153 -18.48 -7.83 -10.06
C GLN A 153 -19.76 -7.02 -9.86
N PHE A 154 -19.84 -5.85 -10.46
CA PHE A 154 -21.02 -5.01 -10.55
C PHE A 154 -21.06 -4.30 -11.92
N ASP A 155 -22.06 -3.49 -12.21
CA ASP A 155 -22.21 -2.82 -13.53
C ASP A 155 -21.02 -1.91 -13.89
N GLY A 156 -20.28 -1.40 -12.91
CA GLY A 156 -19.10 -0.56 -13.12
C GLY A 156 -17.79 -1.33 -13.33
N GLY A 157 -17.76 -2.65 -13.15
CA GLY A 157 -16.55 -3.47 -13.24
C GLY A 157 -16.33 -4.37 -12.03
N TYR A 158 -15.09 -4.48 -11.56
CA TYR A 158 -14.69 -5.31 -10.41
C TYR A 158 -14.12 -4.46 -9.29
N ILE A 159 -14.47 -4.79 -8.06
CA ILE A 159 -14.05 -4.08 -6.85
C ILE A 159 -13.56 -5.06 -5.79
N LEU A 160 -12.48 -4.72 -5.07
CA LEU A 160 -11.98 -5.54 -3.97
C LEU A 160 -13.01 -5.71 -2.87
N SER A 161 -13.29 -6.95 -2.52
CA SER A 161 -14.31 -7.32 -1.52
C SER A 161 -14.07 -6.69 -0.15
N LYS A 162 -12.79 -6.46 0.20
CA LYS A 162 -12.38 -5.83 1.47
C LYS A 162 -12.91 -4.41 1.68
N TYR A 163 -13.40 -3.75 0.62
CA TYR A 163 -13.97 -2.38 0.68
C TYR A 163 -15.49 -2.35 0.65
N LEU A 164 -16.12 -3.52 0.67
CA LEU A 164 -17.56 -3.64 0.62
C LEU A 164 -18.14 -4.08 1.96
N THR A 165 -19.25 -3.49 2.34
CA THR A 165 -19.96 -3.82 3.57
C THR A 165 -21.47 -3.71 3.39
N ASN A 166 -22.22 -4.44 4.20
CA ASN A 166 -23.64 -4.19 4.44
C ASN A 166 -23.89 -3.63 5.85
N ASP A 167 -22.82 -3.46 6.64
CA ASP A 167 -22.90 -2.80 7.94
C ASP A 167 -22.93 -1.27 7.75
N LYS A 168 -24.10 -0.70 8.00
CA LYS A 168 -24.30 0.76 7.89
C LYS A 168 -23.55 1.56 8.95
N GLU A 169 -23.13 0.94 10.04
CA GLU A 169 -22.35 1.63 11.07
C GLU A 169 -20.96 1.99 10.54
N LEU A 170 -20.37 1.17 9.68
CA LEU A 170 -19.12 1.48 9.00
C LEU A 170 -19.23 2.68 8.05
N LEU A 171 -20.43 2.96 7.52
CA LEU A 171 -20.66 4.16 6.71
C LEU A 171 -20.74 5.44 7.56
N ASN A 172 -21.06 5.31 8.84
CA ASN A 172 -21.21 6.42 9.76
C ASN A 172 -19.89 6.83 10.45
N ILE A 173 -18.75 6.21 10.10
CA ILE A 173 -17.45 6.65 10.59
C ILE A 173 -17.24 8.09 10.14
N SER A 174 -17.15 9.00 11.10
CA SER A 174 -17.02 10.42 10.82
C SER A 174 -15.64 10.75 10.26
N ASN A 175 -15.59 11.62 9.27
CA ASN A 175 -14.35 12.25 8.86
C ASN A 175 -13.85 13.16 10.00
N PRO A 176 -12.67 12.91 10.60
CA PRO A 176 -12.14 13.71 11.72
C PRO A 176 -11.86 15.17 11.32
N PHE A 177 -11.74 15.44 10.01
CA PHE A 177 -11.49 16.75 9.44
C PHE A 177 -12.72 17.35 8.76
N SER A 178 -13.93 16.85 9.03
CA SER A 178 -15.18 17.28 8.38
C SER A 178 -15.46 18.80 8.50
N ASN A 179 -14.93 19.45 9.53
CA ASN A 179 -15.07 20.89 9.74
C ASN A 179 -13.94 21.71 9.11
N ASP A 180 -12.89 21.08 8.59
CA ASP A 180 -11.78 21.75 7.95
C ASP A 180 -12.04 21.93 6.45
N THR A 181 -12.71 23.01 6.12
CA THR A 181 -13.07 23.41 4.76
C THR A 181 -12.08 24.43 4.17
N SER A 182 -10.96 24.69 4.86
CA SER A 182 -9.93 25.61 4.39
C SER A 182 -9.32 25.11 3.07
N ASN A 183 -9.33 25.97 2.06
CA ASN A 183 -8.75 25.70 0.73
C ASN A 183 -7.97 26.94 0.25
N PRO A 184 -6.85 27.28 0.92
CA PRO A 184 -6.14 28.54 0.65
C PRO A 184 -5.51 28.60 -0.74
N TYR A 185 -5.28 27.46 -1.37
CA TYR A 185 -4.56 27.33 -2.65
C TYR A 185 -5.38 26.65 -3.76
N GLY A 186 -6.69 26.49 -3.59
CA GLY A 186 -7.55 25.87 -4.62
C GLY A 186 -7.28 24.38 -4.88
N ALA A 187 -6.53 23.72 -4.01
CA ALA A 187 -6.13 22.30 -4.18
C ALA A 187 -7.13 21.30 -3.55
N GLY A 188 -8.19 21.80 -2.95
CA GLY A 188 -9.15 21.05 -2.15
C GLY A 188 -8.98 21.32 -0.66
N SER A 189 -9.91 20.80 0.15
CA SER A 189 -9.92 20.92 1.61
C SER A 189 -9.74 19.56 2.27
N ALA A 190 -9.30 19.57 3.54
CA ALA A 190 -9.17 18.33 4.32
C ALA A 190 -10.50 17.60 4.47
N SER A 191 -11.63 18.32 4.53
CA SER A 191 -12.97 17.72 4.64
C SER A 191 -13.42 16.88 3.44
N GLU A 192 -12.78 17.07 2.26
CA GLU A 192 -13.10 16.38 1.02
C GLU A 192 -12.31 15.08 0.82
N LEU A 193 -11.39 14.74 1.75
CA LEU A 193 -10.51 13.59 1.66
C LEU A 193 -11.04 12.40 2.48
N ASP A 194 -10.61 11.21 2.13
CA ASP A 194 -10.99 9.97 2.84
C ASP A 194 -9.91 9.58 3.85
N TYR A 195 -10.31 9.42 5.12
CA TYR A 195 -9.42 9.04 6.21
C TYR A 195 -9.70 7.64 6.77
N ILE A 196 -10.52 6.85 6.09
CA ILE A 196 -10.60 5.42 6.32
C ILE A 196 -9.40 4.80 5.64
N GLY A 197 -8.28 4.82 6.35
CA GLY A 197 -7.01 4.34 5.85
C GLY A 197 -6.97 2.84 5.59
N ASN A 198 -5.93 2.39 4.92
CA ASN A 198 -5.58 0.97 4.88
C ASN A 198 -5.18 0.52 6.28
N GLU A 199 -5.62 -0.67 6.67
CA GLU A 199 -5.00 -1.35 7.79
C GLU A 199 -3.51 -1.50 7.50
N LYS A 200 -2.65 -1.12 8.47
CA LYS A 200 -1.20 -1.26 8.30
C LYS A 200 -0.84 -2.73 8.44
N VAL A 201 -0.66 -3.38 7.29
CA VAL A 201 -0.40 -4.82 7.21
C VAL A 201 1.06 -5.15 7.51
N GLN A 202 1.28 -6.32 8.09
CA GLN A 202 2.58 -6.98 8.04
C GLN A 202 2.61 -7.81 6.76
N VAL A 203 3.52 -7.49 5.86
CA VAL A 203 3.69 -8.24 4.61
C VAL A 203 4.42 -9.54 4.91
N GLU A 204 3.80 -10.68 4.60
CA GLU A 204 4.40 -11.99 4.85
C GLU A 204 5.71 -12.16 4.07
N GLY A 205 6.77 -12.57 4.76
CA GLY A 205 8.10 -12.77 4.15
C GLY A 205 8.88 -11.49 3.86
N ASN A 206 8.32 -10.31 4.16
CA ASN A 206 8.97 -9.02 3.97
C ASN A 206 8.96 -8.21 5.27
N VAL A 207 10.08 -8.21 5.99
CA VAL A 207 10.19 -7.57 7.29
C VAL A 207 10.86 -6.21 7.16
N MET A 208 10.07 -5.15 7.33
CA MET A 208 10.61 -3.78 7.41
C MET A 208 11.35 -3.59 8.75
N PRO A 209 12.60 -3.08 8.76
CA PRO A 209 13.29 -2.73 9.99
C PRO A 209 12.49 -1.73 10.83
N ASP A 210 12.52 -1.87 12.16
CA ASP A 210 11.84 -0.91 13.04
C ASP A 210 12.42 0.50 12.89
N VAL A 211 13.74 0.60 12.75
CA VAL A 211 14.46 1.85 12.47
C VAL A 211 15.30 1.66 11.21
N CYS A 212 14.97 2.37 10.15
CA CYS A 212 15.71 2.42 8.90
C CYS A 212 16.71 3.57 8.93
N LYS A 213 18.00 3.26 8.95
CA LYS A 213 19.08 4.22 8.76
C LYS A 213 19.52 4.12 7.31
N SER A 214 19.03 5.05 6.48
CA SER A 214 19.02 4.88 5.04
C SER A 214 20.00 5.81 4.34
N LEU A 215 20.67 5.30 3.31
CA LEU A 215 21.39 6.11 2.33
C LEU A 215 20.61 6.15 1.02
N TYR A 216 20.55 7.32 0.40
CA TYR A 216 20.07 7.44 -0.96
C TYR A 216 21.18 7.04 -1.95
N ILE A 217 20.84 6.19 -2.90
CA ILE A 217 21.72 5.59 -3.90
C ILE A 217 21.17 5.91 -5.29
N ASN A 218 21.79 6.81 -6.01
CA ASN A 218 21.38 7.12 -7.38
C ASN A 218 21.87 6.06 -8.38
N ARG A 219 21.48 6.19 -9.64
CA ARG A 219 21.84 5.26 -10.71
C ARG A 219 23.36 5.07 -10.87
N GLU A 220 24.12 6.18 -10.83
CA GLU A 220 25.57 6.17 -11.01
C GLU A 220 26.27 5.42 -9.86
N ALA A 221 25.82 5.60 -8.64
CA ALA A 221 26.36 4.93 -7.45
C ALA A 221 26.16 3.40 -7.48
N MET A 222 25.21 2.91 -8.27
CA MET A 222 24.99 1.47 -8.43
C MET A 222 26.15 0.77 -9.15
N GLU A 223 26.99 1.48 -9.90
CA GLU A 223 28.19 0.89 -10.53
C GLU A 223 29.20 0.43 -9.48
N ASP A 224 29.33 1.17 -8.38
CA ASP A 224 30.28 0.95 -7.28
C ASP A 224 29.55 0.59 -5.97
N ILE A 225 28.46 -0.15 -6.03
CA ILE A 225 27.58 -0.44 -4.88
C ILE A 225 28.31 -1.12 -3.72
N GLU A 226 29.40 -1.84 -3.98
CA GLU A 226 30.22 -2.48 -2.95
C GLU A 226 30.79 -1.47 -1.95
N ASP A 227 31.14 -0.26 -2.36
CA ASP A 227 31.69 0.76 -1.46
C ASP A 227 30.65 1.22 -0.43
N TYR A 228 29.37 1.30 -0.85
CA TYR A 228 28.25 1.63 0.04
C TYR A 228 27.92 0.46 0.97
N ILE A 229 28.02 -0.77 0.49
CA ILE A 229 27.85 -1.97 1.31
C ILE A 229 28.95 -2.04 2.37
N GLU A 230 30.21 -1.72 2.02
CA GLU A 230 31.32 -1.68 2.99
C GLU A 230 31.11 -0.56 4.03
N LEU A 231 30.56 0.60 3.63
CA LEU A 231 30.17 1.65 4.56
C LEU A 231 29.05 1.15 5.51
N ALA A 232 28.03 0.50 4.99
CA ALA A 232 26.94 -0.06 5.81
C ALA A 232 27.44 -1.09 6.81
N LYS A 233 28.40 -1.96 6.43
CA LYS A 233 28.99 -2.97 7.34
C LYS A 233 29.74 -2.39 8.54
N ARG A 234 30.29 -1.18 8.44
CA ARG A 234 31.05 -0.53 9.50
C ARG A 234 30.27 0.57 10.24
N THR A 235 29.01 0.77 9.86
CA THR A 235 28.09 1.73 10.48
C THR A 235 26.80 1.02 10.91
N ALA A 236 25.78 1.78 11.32
CA ALA A 236 24.46 1.25 11.59
C ALA A 236 23.48 1.41 10.40
N VAL A 237 23.98 1.74 9.23
CA VAL A 237 23.19 1.80 7.98
C VAL A 237 22.68 0.39 7.66
N ASN A 238 21.36 0.28 7.43
CA ASN A 238 20.68 -0.98 7.18
C ASN A 238 19.69 -0.93 6.01
N THR A 239 19.59 0.22 5.36
CA THR A 239 18.59 0.45 4.31
C THR A 239 19.21 1.29 3.19
N PHE A 240 18.95 0.93 1.94
CA PHE A 240 19.27 1.74 0.77
C PHE A 240 17.99 2.15 0.04
N VAL A 241 17.87 3.46 -0.24
CA VAL A 241 16.86 4.01 -1.14
C VAL A 241 17.51 4.16 -2.51
N ILE A 242 17.12 3.30 -3.45
CA ILE A 242 17.78 3.12 -4.73
C ILE A 242 16.87 3.62 -5.85
N ASP A 243 17.38 4.50 -6.71
CA ASP A 243 16.60 4.95 -7.86
C ASP A 243 16.30 3.83 -8.84
N ILE A 244 15.02 3.63 -9.09
CA ILE A 244 14.51 2.95 -10.27
C ILE A 244 14.43 3.97 -11.41
N ARG A 245 13.88 5.15 -11.10
CA ARG A 245 13.78 6.28 -12.02
C ARG A 245 13.75 7.62 -11.28
N ASP A 246 14.60 8.55 -11.72
CA ASP A 246 14.55 9.96 -11.32
C ASP A 246 14.31 10.85 -12.55
N ALA A 247 13.07 11.28 -12.76
CA ALA A 247 12.61 12.05 -13.92
C ALA A 247 13.00 11.39 -15.26
N HIS A 248 14.08 11.85 -15.89
CA HIS A 248 14.59 11.32 -17.16
C HIS A 248 15.78 10.35 -16.98
N ILE A 249 16.25 10.17 -15.75
CA ILE A 249 17.34 9.25 -15.39
C ILE A 249 16.72 7.90 -15.03
N VAL A 250 17.08 6.87 -15.76
CA VAL A 250 16.51 5.53 -15.62
C VAL A 250 17.62 4.54 -15.28
N SER A 251 17.41 3.71 -14.28
CA SER A 251 18.43 2.76 -13.85
C SER A 251 18.51 1.54 -14.76
N TYR A 252 17.41 0.88 -15.06
CA TYR A 252 17.44 -0.38 -15.81
C TYR A 252 16.42 -0.45 -16.94
N LYS A 253 16.72 -1.29 -17.93
CA LYS A 253 15.84 -1.62 -19.07
C LYS A 253 14.67 -2.48 -18.61
N SER A 254 13.56 -1.83 -18.29
CA SER A 254 12.32 -2.44 -17.85
C SER A 254 11.49 -2.97 -19.02
N ASP A 255 10.85 -4.13 -18.86
CA ASP A 255 9.90 -4.64 -19.86
C ASP A 255 8.67 -3.73 -19.97
N ILE A 256 8.22 -3.16 -18.86
CA ILE A 256 7.10 -2.18 -18.82
C ILE A 256 7.48 -0.91 -19.59
N MET A 257 8.70 -0.41 -19.41
CA MET A 257 9.19 0.76 -20.19
C MET A 257 9.30 0.41 -21.67
N LYS A 258 9.77 -0.80 -22.02
CA LYS A 258 9.85 -1.23 -23.41
C LYS A 258 8.49 -1.25 -24.10
N GLU A 259 7.45 -1.60 -23.38
CA GLU A 259 6.07 -1.63 -23.88
C GLU A 259 5.43 -0.24 -23.91
N ARG A 260 5.61 0.57 -22.86
CA ARG A 260 4.85 1.79 -22.62
C ARG A 260 5.63 3.11 -22.75
N SER A 261 6.97 3.09 -22.79
CA SER A 261 7.81 4.30 -22.93
C SER A 261 9.18 3.94 -23.48
N ILE A 262 9.30 3.89 -24.77
CA ILE A 262 10.56 3.55 -25.43
C ILE A 262 11.68 4.57 -25.09
N SER A 263 11.33 5.85 -24.92
CA SER A 263 12.28 6.89 -24.50
C SER A 263 12.85 6.63 -23.12
N SER A 264 12.05 6.09 -22.18
CA SER A 264 12.55 5.65 -20.86
C SER A 264 13.42 4.40 -20.97
N TYR A 265 13.00 3.42 -21.79
CA TYR A 265 13.78 2.20 -22.02
C TYR A 265 15.16 2.49 -22.60
N ASP A 266 15.24 3.40 -23.59
CA ASP A 266 16.50 3.77 -24.24
C ASP A 266 17.42 4.61 -23.36
N ALA A 267 16.85 5.34 -22.38
CA ALA A 267 17.61 6.14 -21.40
C ALA A 267 18.21 5.30 -20.26
N ALA A 268 17.85 4.05 -20.14
CA ALA A 268 18.31 3.16 -19.06
C ALA A 268 19.80 2.84 -19.16
N ALA A 269 20.51 2.89 -18.01
CA ALA A 269 21.94 2.66 -17.92
C ALA A 269 22.30 1.17 -17.94
N PHE A 270 21.54 0.35 -17.20
CA PHE A 270 21.79 -1.08 -17.04
C PHE A 270 20.77 -1.92 -17.82
N THR A 271 21.14 -3.12 -18.22
CA THR A 271 20.15 -4.18 -18.47
C THR A 271 19.48 -4.59 -17.17
N MET A 272 18.36 -5.29 -17.25
CA MET A 272 17.68 -5.81 -16.04
C MET A 272 18.59 -6.78 -15.27
N GLU A 273 19.34 -7.62 -15.99
CA GLU A 273 20.26 -8.60 -15.39
C GLU A 273 21.44 -7.93 -14.69
N GLU A 274 22.05 -6.90 -15.31
CA GLU A 274 23.15 -6.14 -14.69
C GLU A 274 22.68 -5.43 -13.42
N PHE A 275 21.55 -4.75 -13.47
CA PHE A 275 21.00 -4.05 -12.30
C PHE A 275 20.63 -5.03 -11.19
N LYS A 276 19.99 -6.17 -11.55
CA LYS A 276 19.68 -7.22 -10.60
C LYS A 276 20.93 -7.77 -9.92
N ALA A 277 22.01 -7.98 -10.65
CA ALA A 277 23.26 -8.47 -10.07
C ALA A 277 23.84 -7.52 -9.01
N GLN A 278 23.67 -6.20 -9.17
CA GLN A 278 24.05 -5.22 -8.13
C GLN A 278 23.10 -5.29 -6.92
N LEU A 279 21.80 -5.40 -7.17
CA LEU A 279 20.80 -5.53 -6.09
C LEU A 279 20.97 -6.84 -5.30
N ASP A 280 21.34 -7.92 -5.95
CA ASP A 280 21.61 -9.19 -5.26
C ASP A 280 22.77 -9.06 -4.25
N LYS A 281 23.81 -8.23 -4.53
CA LYS A 281 24.87 -7.91 -3.57
C LYS A 281 24.33 -7.15 -2.34
N VAL A 282 23.42 -6.20 -2.56
CA VAL A 282 22.76 -5.44 -1.47
C VAL A 282 21.93 -6.40 -0.61
N LYS A 283 21.16 -7.25 -1.24
CA LYS A 283 20.34 -8.28 -0.57
C LYS A 283 21.19 -9.27 0.23
N ASP A 284 22.28 -9.76 -0.35
CA ASP A 284 23.20 -10.71 0.30
C ASP A 284 23.91 -10.09 1.51
N ALA A 285 24.06 -8.75 1.52
CA ALA A 285 24.56 -8.00 2.67
C ALA A 285 23.49 -7.80 3.77
N GLY A 286 22.25 -8.25 3.56
CA GLY A 286 21.15 -8.10 4.51
C GLY A 286 20.59 -6.68 4.62
N ILE A 287 20.80 -5.84 3.61
CA ILE A 287 20.33 -4.45 3.57
C ILE A 287 18.92 -4.39 2.99
N TYR A 288 18.02 -3.68 3.66
CA TYR A 288 16.65 -3.46 3.22
C TYR A 288 16.62 -2.53 2.00
N MET A 289 15.93 -2.94 0.94
CA MET A 289 15.93 -2.25 -0.35
C MET A 289 14.61 -1.50 -0.58
N VAL A 290 14.70 -0.18 -0.73
CA VAL A 290 13.60 0.71 -1.10
C VAL A 290 13.84 1.19 -2.53
N GLY A 291 12.91 0.92 -3.43
CA GLY A 291 13.00 1.35 -4.84
C GLY A 291 12.28 2.69 -5.04
N ARG A 292 13.01 3.74 -5.40
CA ARG A 292 12.44 5.09 -5.59
C ARG A 292 12.02 5.32 -7.04
N ILE A 293 10.80 5.84 -7.23
CA ILE A 293 10.22 6.21 -8.53
C ILE A 293 9.64 7.62 -8.43
N THR A 294 10.10 8.54 -9.29
CA THR A 294 9.42 9.83 -9.47
C THR A 294 8.16 9.64 -10.29
N VAL A 295 6.99 10.05 -9.78
CA VAL A 295 5.69 9.73 -10.40
C VAL A 295 5.24 10.78 -11.41
N PHE A 296 4.97 12.00 -10.93
CA PHE A 296 4.39 13.07 -11.75
C PHE A 296 5.44 14.08 -12.26
N LYS A 297 6.70 13.64 -12.36
CA LYS A 297 7.79 14.36 -13.02
C LYS A 297 8.55 13.36 -13.88
N ASP A 298 8.18 13.25 -15.16
CA ASP A 298 8.76 12.27 -16.08
C ASP A 298 8.84 12.83 -17.49
N LYS A 299 10.05 13.23 -17.89
CA LYS A 299 10.28 13.81 -19.20
C LYS A 299 10.17 12.78 -20.31
N ASN A 300 10.68 11.56 -20.10
CA ASN A 300 10.76 10.55 -21.14
C ASN A 300 9.38 10.01 -21.49
N PHE A 301 8.58 9.68 -20.48
CA PHE A 301 7.21 9.22 -20.68
C PHE A 301 6.36 10.29 -21.40
N MET A 302 6.57 11.57 -21.08
CA MET A 302 5.86 12.66 -21.75
C MET A 302 6.36 12.95 -23.17
N ILE A 303 7.54 12.50 -23.58
CA ILE A 303 7.98 12.51 -24.97
C ILE A 303 7.17 11.48 -25.78
N ASP A 304 6.95 10.31 -25.22
CA ASP A 304 6.20 9.24 -25.88
C ASP A 304 4.68 9.45 -25.79
N HIS A 305 4.18 10.11 -24.73
CA HIS A 305 2.76 10.31 -24.41
C HIS A 305 2.45 11.77 -24.05
N PRO A 306 2.63 12.73 -24.96
CA PRO A 306 2.36 14.14 -24.68
C PRO A 306 0.88 14.40 -24.31
N GLU A 307 -0.03 13.52 -24.71
CA GLU A 307 -1.46 13.58 -24.41
C GLU A 307 -1.79 13.37 -22.93
N PHE A 308 -0.88 12.81 -22.14
CA PHE A 308 -1.04 12.60 -20.69
C PHE A 308 -0.40 13.71 -19.84
N ALA A 309 0.27 14.66 -20.46
CA ALA A 309 0.91 15.76 -19.77
C ALA A 309 -0.08 16.81 -19.28
N ILE A 310 0.29 17.55 -18.23
CA ILE A 310 -0.28 18.88 -18.01
C ILE A 310 0.03 19.70 -19.25
N ALA A 311 -0.98 20.28 -19.90
CA ALA A 311 -0.83 21.00 -21.17
C ALA A 311 -0.72 22.50 -20.95
N ASP A 312 0.25 23.15 -21.62
CA ASP A 312 0.43 24.60 -21.62
C ASP A 312 -0.49 25.22 -22.70
N LEU A 313 -1.51 25.94 -22.27
CA LEU A 313 -2.49 26.59 -23.16
C LEU A 313 -1.88 27.79 -23.91
N ASN A 314 -0.73 28.32 -23.47
CA ASN A 314 -0.01 29.40 -24.13
C ASN A 314 1.00 28.88 -25.17
N ASP A 315 1.26 27.57 -25.22
CA ASP A 315 2.12 26.90 -26.22
C ASP A 315 1.37 25.77 -26.94
N ASP A 316 0.23 26.10 -27.54
CA ASP A 316 -0.57 25.20 -28.37
C ASP A 316 -0.91 23.84 -27.72
N GLY A 317 -1.02 23.81 -26.40
CA GLY A 317 -1.35 22.59 -25.64
C GLY A 317 -0.18 21.58 -25.53
N LYS A 318 1.03 21.99 -25.77
CA LYS A 318 2.21 21.15 -25.55
C LYS A 318 2.42 20.81 -24.08
N PRO A 319 3.19 19.74 -23.75
CA PRO A 319 3.53 19.43 -22.39
C PRO A 319 4.14 20.59 -21.61
N PHE A 320 3.58 20.92 -20.47
CA PHE A 320 4.08 21.98 -19.59
C PHE A 320 5.48 21.65 -19.07
N MET A 321 6.42 22.58 -19.34
CA MET A 321 7.82 22.46 -18.90
C MET A 321 8.01 23.25 -17.61
N TYR A 322 8.34 22.56 -16.52
CA TYR A 322 8.65 23.19 -15.23
C TYR A 322 9.80 22.45 -14.52
N GLY A 323 10.77 23.22 -13.98
CA GLY A 323 11.92 22.64 -13.29
C GLY A 323 12.76 21.70 -14.16
N GLY A 324 12.86 21.98 -15.46
CA GLY A 324 13.66 21.20 -16.42
C GLY A 324 13.06 19.87 -16.86
N SER A 325 11.80 19.60 -16.51
CA SER A 325 11.10 18.37 -16.88
C SER A 325 9.68 18.66 -17.35
N TYR A 326 9.08 17.69 -18.03
CA TYR A 326 7.65 17.63 -18.28
C TYR A 326 6.93 16.95 -17.11
N TRP A 327 5.63 17.26 -16.97
CA TRP A 327 4.81 16.82 -15.86
C TRP A 327 3.61 16.04 -16.35
N PRO A 328 3.61 14.70 -16.18
CA PRO A 328 2.40 13.91 -16.32
C PRO A 328 1.29 14.44 -15.42
N SER A 329 0.05 14.47 -15.90
CA SER A 329 -1.04 14.94 -15.07
C SER A 329 -1.44 13.90 -14.02
N PRO A 330 -1.50 14.28 -12.73
CA PRO A 330 -1.99 13.40 -11.67
C PRO A 330 -3.48 13.00 -11.81
N PHE A 331 -4.23 13.64 -12.70
CA PHE A 331 -5.61 13.27 -13.00
C PHE A 331 -5.73 12.16 -14.05
N VAL A 332 -4.64 11.79 -14.75
CA VAL A 332 -4.65 10.80 -15.83
C VAL A 332 -4.34 9.40 -15.27
N ARG A 333 -5.28 8.45 -15.44
CA ARG A 333 -5.18 7.10 -14.85
C ARG A 333 -4.12 6.24 -15.53
N GLU A 334 -3.88 6.43 -16.80
CA GLU A 334 -2.83 5.77 -17.58
C GLU A 334 -1.42 6.06 -17.02
N VAL A 335 -1.22 7.25 -16.44
CA VAL A 335 0.01 7.62 -15.72
C VAL A 335 0.13 6.81 -14.41
N TRP A 336 -0.99 6.59 -13.71
CA TRP A 336 -1.01 5.77 -12.49
C TRP A 336 -0.62 4.32 -12.79
N GLU A 337 -1.28 3.74 -13.79
CA GLU A 337 -1.02 2.35 -14.23
C GLU A 337 0.45 2.15 -14.61
N TYR A 338 1.01 3.03 -15.45
CA TYR A 338 2.42 2.94 -15.85
C TYR A 338 3.38 2.92 -14.65
N ASN A 339 3.20 3.83 -13.70
CA ASN A 339 4.06 3.89 -12.53
C ASN A 339 3.91 2.69 -11.60
N VAL A 340 2.69 2.20 -11.41
CA VAL A 340 2.41 1.06 -10.54
C VAL A 340 2.85 -0.26 -11.20
N GLU A 341 2.69 -0.43 -12.51
CA GLU A 341 3.21 -1.58 -13.24
C GLU A 341 4.74 -1.65 -13.17
N LEU A 342 5.43 -0.51 -13.35
CA LEU A 342 6.88 -0.42 -13.18
C LEU A 342 7.30 -0.79 -11.75
N ALA A 343 6.57 -0.30 -10.76
CA ALA A 343 6.81 -0.62 -9.36
C ALA A 343 6.61 -2.12 -9.06
N LYS A 344 5.53 -2.72 -9.58
CA LYS A 344 5.27 -4.18 -9.45
C LYS A 344 6.36 -4.99 -10.13
N GLU A 345 6.82 -4.60 -11.31
CA GLU A 345 7.95 -5.26 -11.99
C GLU A 345 9.21 -5.25 -11.11
N ALA A 346 9.54 -4.10 -10.53
CA ALA A 346 10.71 -3.95 -9.66
C ALA A 346 10.63 -4.85 -8.42
N VAL A 347 9.47 -4.97 -7.80
CA VAL A 347 9.24 -5.88 -6.68
C VAL A 347 9.39 -7.34 -7.11
N ILE A 348 8.66 -7.74 -8.15
CA ILE A 348 8.57 -9.16 -8.54
C ILE A 348 9.88 -9.66 -9.14
N LYS A 349 10.54 -8.89 -10.02
CA LYS A 349 11.74 -9.34 -10.75
C LYS A 349 13.04 -8.99 -10.06
N LEU A 350 13.10 -7.86 -9.34
CA LEU A 350 14.32 -7.33 -8.75
C LEU A 350 14.37 -7.51 -7.23
N GLY A 351 13.24 -7.74 -6.58
CA GLY A 351 13.16 -8.10 -5.17
C GLY A 351 13.23 -6.91 -4.20
N PHE A 352 12.79 -5.73 -4.62
CA PHE A 352 12.62 -4.60 -3.72
C PHE A 352 11.60 -4.91 -2.61
N ASN A 353 11.91 -4.48 -1.40
CA ASN A 353 11.08 -4.67 -0.22
C ASN A 353 9.96 -3.63 -0.12
N GLU A 354 10.24 -2.43 -0.62
CA GLU A 354 9.39 -1.25 -0.51
C GLU A 354 9.54 -0.41 -1.77
N ILE A 355 8.48 0.27 -2.18
CA ILE A 355 8.51 1.27 -3.24
C ILE A 355 8.23 2.64 -2.65
N GLU A 356 9.14 3.58 -2.89
CA GLU A 356 9.05 4.97 -2.50
C GLU A 356 8.65 5.82 -3.70
N PHE A 357 7.49 6.48 -3.61
CA PHE A 357 7.01 7.39 -4.63
C PHE A 357 7.39 8.82 -4.31
N ASP A 358 8.29 9.38 -5.12
CA ASP A 358 8.63 10.80 -5.07
C ASP A 358 7.90 11.58 -6.18
N TYR A 359 7.87 12.89 -6.07
CA TYR A 359 7.07 13.76 -6.94
C TYR A 359 5.61 13.32 -7.03
N VAL A 360 5.08 12.74 -5.97
CA VAL A 360 3.66 12.41 -5.81
C VAL A 360 2.89 13.69 -5.46
N ARG A 361 2.86 14.60 -6.43
CA ARG A 361 2.35 15.96 -6.31
C ARG A 361 2.25 16.66 -7.66
N PHE A 362 1.55 17.77 -7.71
CA PHE A 362 1.62 18.71 -8.84
C PHE A 362 2.92 19.54 -8.80
N PRO A 363 3.27 20.26 -9.90
CA PRO A 363 4.39 21.20 -9.89
C PRO A 363 4.24 22.26 -8.79
N GLU A 364 5.35 22.76 -8.25
CA GLU A 364 5.33 23.97 -7.42
C GLU A 364 4.76 25.14 -8.25
N GLN A 365 4.12 26.10 -7.61
CA GLN A 365 3.44 27.23 -8.26
C GLN A 365 2.30 26.84 -9.21
N ILE A 366 1.77 25.62 -9.09
CA ILE A 366 0.62 25.18 -9.90
C ILE A 366 -0.59 26.12 -9.73
N ASP A 367 -0.83 26.64 -8.53
CA ASP A 367 -1.87 27.62 -8.22
C ASP A 367 -1.67 28.93 -9.00
N TYR A 368 -0.42 29.33 -9.25
CA TYR A 368 -0.14 30.52 -10.07
C TYR A 368 -0.44 30.28 -11.53
N TYR A 369 0.05 29.20 -12.12
CA TYR A 369 -0.10 28.93 -13.54
C TYR A 369 -1.52 28.45 -13.91
N ALA A 370 -2.10 27.55 -13.13
CA ALA A 370 -3.41 27.00 -13.40
C ALA A 370 -4.55 27.92 -12.92
N ASP A 371 -4.52 28.34 -11.64
CA ASP A 371 -5.68 28.99 -11.03
C ASP A 371 -5.67 30.52 -11.25
N LYS A 372 -4.49 31.18 -11.18
CA LYS A 372 -4.41 32.65 -11.36
C LYS A 372 -4.27 33.07 -12.81
N LEU A 373 -3.43 32.37 -13.61
CA LEU A 373 -3.22 32.70 -15.01
C LEU A 373 -4.15 31.96 -15.95
N ASN A 374 -4.79 30.89 -15.50
CA ASN A 374 -5.58 29.98 -16.35
C ASN A 374 -4.79 29.52 -17.60
N ALA A 375 -3.49 29.24 -17.40
CA ALA A 375 -2.54 28.94 -18.47
C ALA A 375 -2.38 27.45 -18.74
N LEU A 376 -2.96 26.58 -17.91
CA LEU A 376 -2.78 25.13 -17.98
C LEU A 376 -4.11 24.37 -18.10
N ASP A 377 -4.13 23.34 -18.94
CA ASP A 377 -5.11 22.28 -18.85
C ASP A 377 -4.51 21.12 -18.03
N LEU A 378 -5.13 20.85 -16.89
CA LEU A 378 -4.70 19.78 -16.00
C LEU A 378 -5.30 18.41 -16.37
N GLN A 379 -6.11 18.32 -17.42
CA GLN A 379 -6.78 17.12 -17.92
C GLN A 379 -7.68 16.41 -16.86
N ASN A 380 -8.31 17.21 -16.02
CA ASN A 380 -9.19 16.73 -14.95
C ASN A 380 -10.55 16.26 -15.48
N LYS A 381 -10.64 15.02 -15.95
CA LYS A 381 -11.87 14.41 -16.48
C LYS A 381 -12.81 13.92 -15.36
N TYR A 382 -12.32 13.80 -14.13
CA TYR A 382 -13.04 13.19 -13.02
C TYR A 382 -13.60 14.22 -12.03
N ASN A 383 -13.39 15.52 -12.29
CA ASN A 383 -13.81 16.61 -11.40
C ASN A 383 -13.30 16.44 -9.95
N GLU A 384 -12.06 15.97 -9.83
CA GLU A 384 -11.36 15.78 -8.55
C GLU A 384 -10.59 17.05 -8.16
N THR A 385 -10.39 17.25 -6.87
CA THR A 385 -9.40 18.23 -6.39
C THR A 385 -7.99 17.69 -6.55
N ARG A 386 -6.97 18.56 -6.54
CA ARG A 386 -5.57 18.12 -6.62
C ARG A 386 -5.20 17.16 -5.50
N SER A 387 -5.67 17.43 -4.28
CA SER A 387 -5.41 16.56 -3.13
C SER A 387 -6.13 15.21 -3.21
N GLN A 388 -7.33 15.18 -3.77
CA GLN A 388 -8.02 13.91 -4.04
C GLN A 388 -7.27 13.06 -5.05
N ALA A 389 -6.76 13.64 -6.13
CA ALA A 389 -6.00 12.89 -7.13
C ALA A 389 -4.73 12.25 -6.51
N ILE A 390 -3.99 13.00 -5.68
CA ILE A 390 -2.79 12.49 -5.01
C ILE A 390 -3.14 11.37 -4.02
N GLN A 391 -4.14 11.57 -3.16
CA GLN A 391 -4.56 10.54 -2.21
C GLN A 391 -5.03 9.26 -2.91
N ARG A 392 -5.84 9.40 -3.96
CA ARG A 392 -6.43 8.28 -4.71
C ARG A 392 -5.39 7.50 -5.50
N PHE A 393 -4.38 8.17 -6.07
CA PHE A 393 -3.22 7.48 -6.65
C PHE A 393 -2.54 6.59 -5.61
N LEU A 394 -2.27 7.12 -4.41
CA LEU A 394 -1.64 6.33 -3.35
C LEU A 394 -2.52 5.18 -2.86
N MET A 395 -3.85 5.37 -2.78
CA MET A 395 -4.78 4.29 -2.47
C MET A 395 -4.69 3.14 -3.48
N TYR A 396 -4.67 3.46 -4.77
CA TYR A 396 -4.48 2.48 -5.84
C TYR A 396 -3.12 1.79 -5.74
N ALA A 397 -2.04 2.57 -5.61
CA ALA A 397 -0.68 2.05 -5.55
C ALA A 397 -0.46 1.10 -4.35
N VAL A 398 -0.99 1.45 -3.18
CA VAL A 398 -0.90 0.61 -1.96
C VAL A 398 -1.62 -0.72 -2.17
N ASP A 399 -2.83 -0.72 -2.74
CA ASP A 399 -3.56 -1.96 -3.00
C ASP A 399 -2.79 -2.89 -3.94
N GLU A 400 -2.23 -2.33 -5.01
CA GLU A 400 -1.48 -3.08 -6.02
C GLU A 400 -0.14 -3.61 -5.49
N LEU A 401 0.60 -2.81 -4.72
CA LEU A 401 1.91 -3.21 -4.21
C LEU A 401 1.82 -4.17 -3.01
N HIS A 402 0.84 -3.99 -2.14
CA HIS A 402 0.56 -4.97 -1.10
C HIS A 402 0.20 -6.35 -1.69
N SER A 403 -0.50 -6.38 -2.84
CA SER A 403 -0.84 -7.64 -3.52
C SER A 403 0.37 -8.43 -4.02
N VAL A 404 1.51 -7.76 -4.23
CA VAL A 404 2.77 -8.38 -4.65
C VAL A 404 3.82 -8.43 -3.54
N GLY A 405 3.44 -8.11 -2.31
CA GLY A 405 4.27 -8.29 -1.13
C GLY A 405 5.28 -7.17 -0.84
N ALA A 406 5.01 -5.93 -1.27
CA ALA A 406 5.86 -4.77 -0.99
C ALA A 406 5.15 -3.72 -0.14
N TYR A 407 5.91 -3.00 0.69
CA TYR A 407 5.44 -1.79 1.35
C TYR A 407 5.49 -0.58 0.42
N VAL A 408 4.77 0.48 0.80
CA VAL A 408 4.69 1.73 0.03
C VAL A 408 5.06 2.91 0.90
N SER A 409 5.99 3.72 0.43
CA SER A 409 6.32 5.03 0.99
C SER A 409 6.03 6.16 0.01
N ALA A 410 5.85 7.37 0.55
CA ALA A 410 5.60 8.56 -0.25
C ALA A 410 6.37 9.76 0.29
N ASP A 411 7.09 10.44 -0.63
CA ASP A 411 7.84 11.64 -0.34
C ASP A 411 6.92 12.86 -0.31
N VAL A 412 7.05 13.64 0.74
CA VAL A 412 6.27 14.86 0.90
C VAL A 412 7.18 16.05 1.26
N PHE A 413 6.80 17.22 0.83
CA PHE A 413 7.54 18.42 1.24
C PHE A 413 7.44 18.67 2.74
N GLY A 414 8.50 19.25 3.31
CA GLY A 414 8.52 19.67 4.70
C GLY A 414 7.36 20.61 5.08
N GLU A 415 6.82 21.37 4.10
CA GLU A 415 5.65 22.24 4.24
C GLU A 415 4.39 21.50 4.72
N THR A 416 4.26 20.21 4.43
CA THR A 416 3.08 19.39 4.84
C THR A 416 2.95 19.22 6.35
N SER A 417 3.96 19.62 7.13
CA SER A 417 3.84 19.74 8.60
C SER A 417 2.85 20.82 9.06
N ASN A 418 2.41 21.70 8.14
CA ASN A 418 1.37 22.68 8.41
C ASN A 418 -0.02 22.10 8.20
N ASN A 419 -1.00 22.65 8.94
CA ASN A 419 -2.38 22.16 8.88
C ASN A 419 -3.18 22.81 7.74
N TYR A 420 -2.79 22.57 6.50
CA TYR A 420 -3.54 22.92 5.29
C TYR A 420 -3.13 22.04 4.11
N VAL A 421 -4.03 21.91 3.14
CA VAL A 421 -3.72 21.27 1.86
C VAL A 421 -2.82 22.19 1.05
N THR A 422 -1.65 21.70 0.64
CA THR A 422 -0.67 22.48 -0.13
C THR A 422 -1.15 22.74 -1.56
N ALA A 423 -0.63 23.76 -2.21
CA ALA A 423 -1.00 24.13 -3.59
C ALA A 423 -0.85 22.95 -4.58
N TYR A 424 0.15 22.12 -4.35
CA TYR A 424 0.48 20.97 -5.19
C TYR A 424 -0.21 19.66 -4.76
N GLY A 425 -1.21 19.74 -3.85
CA GLY A 425 -2.13 18.65 -3.53
C GLY A 425 -1.67 17.70 -2.41
N GLN A 426 -0.56 17.97 -1.71
CA GLN A 426 -0.14 17.15 -0.57
C GLN A 426 -0.82 17.63 0.73
N TYR A 427 -1.27 16.68 1.54
CA TYR A 427 -1.77 16.90 2.89
C TYR A 427 -1.35 15.74 3.79
N TRP A 428 -0.59 16.01 4.85
CA TRP A 428 0.01 14.99 5.71
C TRP A 428 -0.98 13.92 6.17
N PRO A 429 -2.11 14.25 6.82
CA PRO A 429 -3.04 13.23 7.31
C PRO A 429 -3.62 12.35 6.19
N ALA A 430 -3.88 12.93 5.02
CA ALA A 430 -4.46 12.21 3.90
C ALA A 430 -3.48 11.21 3.26
N ILE A 431 -2.19 11.54 3.23
CA ILE A 431 -1.14 10.66 2.72
C ILE A 431 -0.76 9.62 3.78
N SER A 432 -0.49 10.06 5.01
CA SER A 432 -0.06 9.19 6.11
C SER A 432 -1.12 8.14 6.49
N SER A 433 -2.42 8.42 6.33
CA SER A 433 -3.46 7.42 6.56
C SER A 433 -3.45 6.28 5.52
N VAL A 434 -2.87 6.50 4.35
CA VAL A 434 -2.89 5.56 3.21
C VAL A 434 -1.62 4.73 3.13
N VAL A 435 -0.44 5.36 3.07
CA VAL A 435 0.85 4.68 2.86
C VAL A 435 1.38 4.00 4.12
N ASP A 436 2.35 3.10 3.98
CA ASP A 436 3.01 2.44 5.11
C ASP A 436 4.04 3.35 5.77
N VAL A 437 4.74 4.14 4.96
CA VAL A 437 5.75 5.12 5.40
C VAL A 437 5.50 6.47 4.72
N ILE A 438 5.57 7.55 5.48
CA ILE A 438 5.60 8.91 4.96
C ILE A 438 7.03 9.45 5.12
N SER A 439 7.61 9.97 4.03
CA SER A 439 9.00 10.42 3.98
C SER A 439 9.07 11.93 3.72
N PRO A 440 8.98 12.77 4.75
CA PRO A 440 9.05 14.21 4.59
C PRO A 440 10.48 14.70 4.31
N MET A 441 10.59 15.80 3.56
CA MET A 441 11.84 16.40 3.08
C MET A 441 12.09 17.81 3.66
N PRO A 442 12.36 17.96 4.97
CA PRO A 442 12.62 19.25 5.59
C PRO A 442 14.10 19.67 5.50
N TYR A 443 14.66 19.74 4.28
CA TYR A 443 16.06 20.14 4.10
C TYR A 443 16.29 21.56 4.63
N PRO A 444 17.25 21.77 5.55
CA PRO A 444 17.44 23.08 6.19
C PRO A 444 17.62 24.25 5.23
N ASP A 445 18.34 24.09 4.14
CA ASP A 445 18.60 25.16 3.18
C ASP A 445 17.46 25.45 2.19
N HIS A 446 16.35 24.70 2.29
CA HIS A 446 15.10 24.97 1.56
C HIS A 446 14.13 25.84 2.37
N PHE A 447 14.42 26.13 3.64
CA PHE A 447 13.59 27.02 4.46
C PHE A 447 14.01 28.48 4.32
N ASN A 448 13.11 29.40 4.69
CA ASN A 448 13.46 30.80 4.84
C ASN A 448 14.49 30.98 5.97
N THR A 449 15.38 31.96 5.82
CA THR A 449 16.54 32.23 6.69
C THR A 449 16.24 32.16 8.19
N HIS A 450 15.06 32.61 8.61
CA HIS A 450 14.62 32.68 10.02
C HIS A 450 13.32 31.91 10.24
N ALA A 451 13.15 30.78 9.56
CA ALA A 451 11.97 29.93 9.77
C ALA A 451 11.81 29.56 11.26
N TYR A 452 10.56 29.39 11.69
CA TYR A 452 10.21 29.10 13.09
C TYR A 452 10.69 30.13 14.11
N ASN A 453 10.94 31.39 13.69
CA ASN A 453 11.47 32.47 14.52
C ASN A 453 12.85 32.18 15.14
N ILE A 454 13.66 31.35 14.46
CA ILE A 454 15.05 31.08 14.84
C ILE A 454 15.87 32.30 14.46
N GLU A 455 16.66 32.83 15.42
CA GLU A 455 17.45 34.07 15.22
C GLU A 455 18.61 33.86 14.24
N GLU A 456 19.22 32.68 14.28
CA GLU A 456 20.30 32.29 13.38
C GLU A 456 19.75 31.89 12.00
N VAL A 457 20.63 31.86 11.01
CA VAL A 457 20.33 31.25 9.72
C VAL A 457 20.06 29.76 9.90
N VAL A 458 18.87 29.29 9.56
CA VAL A 458 18.39 27.96 9.99
C VAL A 458 19.24 26.79 9.50
N TRP A 459 19.90 26.90 8.36
CA TRP A 459 20.82 25.87 7.87
C TRP A 459 22.22 25.92 8.50
N GLU A 460 22.54 26.96 9.29
CA GLU A 460 23.72 26.97 10.16
C GLU A 460 23.46 26.21 11.47
N VAL A 461 22.18 26.10 11.88
CA VAL A 461 21.72 25.48 13.14
C VAL A 461 20.66 24.40 12.90
N PRO A 462 20.98 23.35 12.13
CA PRO A 462 19.99 22.37 11.68
C PRO A 462 19.29 21.63 12.84
N TYR A 463 19.92 21.47 14.00
CA TYR A 463 19.27 20.95 15.20
C TYR A 463 18.05 21.77 15.60
N LYS A 464 18.20 23.10 15.70
CA LYS A 464 17.09 24.00 16.09
C LYS A 464 15.94 23.94 15.10
N LEU A 465 16.27 23.92 13.80
CA LEU A 465 15.28 23.84 12.75
C LEU A 465 14.51 22.52 12.80
N LEU A 466 15.23 21.37 12.82
CA LEU A 466 14.58 20.06 12.77
C LEU A 466 13.81 19.76 14.05
N LEU A 467 14.25 20.29 15.21
CA LEU A 467 13.48 20.22 16.45
C LEU A 467 12.17 21.02 16.34
N ALA A 468 12.20 22.22 15.80
CA ALA A 468 11.01 23.07 15.65
C ALA A 468 10.04 22.49 14.61
N TRP A 469 10.55 22.16 13.43
CA TRP A 469 9.79 21.52 12.36
C TRP A 469 9.19 20.19 12.81
N GLY A 470 10.00 19.33 13.44
CA GLY A 470 9.57 18.01 13.89
C GLY A 470 8.44 18.06 14.92
N LYS A 471 8.40 19.09 15.78
CA LYS A 471 7.27 19.30 16.70
C LYS A 471 5.96 19.61 15.97
N GLU A 472 6.00 20.38 14.88
CA GLU A 472 4.80 20.63 14.06
C GLU A 472 4.41 19.36 13.28
N ALA A 473 5.37 18.67 12.66
CA ALA A 473 5.12 17.41 11.98
C ALA A 473 4.54 16.35 12.95
N LYS A 474 5.04 16.29 14.19
CA LYS A 474 4.50 15.41 15.24
C LYS A 474 3.03 15.68 15.55
N LYS A 475 2.62 16.96 15.59
CA LYS A 475 1.21 17.31 15.78
C LYS A 475 0.35 16.79 14.64
N MET A 476 0.80 16.96 13.38
CA MET A 476 0.09 16.43 12.22
C MET A 476 0.00 14.90 12.26
N GLN A 477 1.09 14.25 12.64
CA GLN A 477 1.14 12.80 12.80
C GLN A 477 0.19 12.30 13.89
N ASP A 478 0.11 12.98 15.03
CA ASP A 478 -0.72 12.58 16.17
C ASP A 478 -2.23 12.69 15.91
N ILE A 479 -2.66 13.65 15.07
CA ILE A 479 -4.06 13.78 14.68
C ILE A 479 -4.46 12.88 13.52
N THR A 480 -3.49 12.22 12.86
CA THR A 480 -3.74 11.36 11.71
C THR A 480 -4.30 10.00 12.15
N PRO A 481 -5.49 9.60 11.70
CA PRO A 481 -6.00 8.27 11.95
C PRO A 481 -5.20 7.23 11.15
N ASN A 482 -4.98 6.05 11.74
CA ASN A 482 -4.28 4.93 11.09
C ASN A 482 -2.96 5.35 10.40
N ARG A 483 -2.15 6.12 11.12
CA ARG A 483 -0.96 6.81 10.62
C ARG A 483 0.15 5.87 10.13
N ALA A 484 0.87 6.31 9.10
CA ALA A 484 2.10 5.69 8.60
C ALA A 484 3.25 5.80 9.61
N ARG A 485 4.32 5.03 9.40
CA ARG A 485 5.63 5.29 10.02
C ARG A 485 6.24 6.55 9.38
N VAL A 486 7.09 7.28 10.11
CA VAL A 486 7.77 8.47 9.59
C VAL A 486 9.24 8.17 9.38
N ARG A 487 9.74 8.39 8.16
CA ARG A 487 11.16 8.25 7.78
C ARG A 487 11.60 9.54 7.09
N THR A 488 12.18 10.45 7.85
CA THR A 488 12.48 11.81 7.39
C THR A 488 13.76 11.85 6.55
N PHE A 489 13.72 12.51 5.40
CA PHE A 489 14.92 12.88 4.68
C PHE A 489 15.71 13.94 5.44
N ILE A 490 17.01 13.76 5.54
CA ILE A 490 17.97 14.72 6.12
C ILE A 490 19.02 15.12 5.10
N GLN A 491 19.49 16.37 5.22
CA GLN A 491 20.42 16.95 4.27
C GLN A 491 21.84 16.38 4.45
N GLY A 492 22.32 15.66 3.44
CA GLY A 492 23.67 15.06 3.35
C GLY A 492 24.54 15.74 2.31
N TYR A 493 24.39 17.04 2.10
CA TYR A 493 25.14 17.85 1.15
C TYR A 493 25.36 19.26 1.69
N ASN A 494 26.39 19.97 1.20
CA ASN A 494 26.65 21.34 1.59
C ASN A 494 25.53 22.28 1.16
N SER A 495 25.17 23.27 1.98
CA SER A 495 24.07 24.17 1.67
C SER A 495 24.31 24.90 0.33
N ILE A 496 23.24 24.97 -0.47
CA ILE A 496 23.22 25.70 -1.75
C ILE A 496 22.81 27.17 -1.56
N SER A 497 22.27 27.51 -0.39
CA SER A 497 21.87 28.86 -0.01
C SER A 497 23.00 29.60 0.73
N ARG A 498 23.04 30.93 0.62
CA ARG A 498 24.00 31.75 1.35
C ARG A 498 23.52 32.10 2.75
N PRO A 499 24.42 32.09 3.78
CA PRO A 499 25.84 31.70 3.71
C PRO A 499 26.03 30.23 3.39
N TYR A 500 27.03 29.86 2.59
CA TYR A 500 27.36 28.49 2.29
C TYR A 500 27.93 27.79 3.53
N VAL A 501 27.29 26.70 3.93
CA VAL A 501 27.66 25.91 5.10
C VAL A 501 28.11 24.53 4.65
N VAL A 502 29.24 24.08 5.16
CA VAL A 502 29.70 22.71 4.99
C VAL A 502 28.89 21.83 5.94
N TYR A 503 28.24 20.80 5.38
CA TYR A 503 27.53 19.79 6.15
C TYR A 503 28.49 18.63 6.41
N ASP A 504 29.01 18.62 7.62
CA ASP A 504 29.90 17.59 8.15
C ASP A 504 29.14 16.61 9.07
N ASN A 505 29.88 15.75 9.72
CA ASN A 505 29.35 14.78 10.65
C ASN A 505 28.53 15.43 11.80
N GLU A 506 28.97 16.59 12.31
CA GLU A 506 28.26 17.31 13.38
C GLU A 506 26.90 17.82 12.88
N LYS A 507 26.84 18.40 11.68
CA LYS A 507 25.59 18.88 11.07
C LYS A 507 24.60 17.75 10.76
N LEU A 508 25.10 16.56 10.37
CA LEU A 508 24.24 15.41 10.18
C LEU A 508 23.67 14.93 11.52
N LEU A 509 24.52 14.82 12.54
CA LEU A 509 24.13 14.44 13.90
C LEU A 509 23.13 15.43 14.52
N ASP A 510 23.32 16.73 14.29
CA ASP A 510 22.39 17.79 14.69
C ASP A 510 20.97 17.55 14.15
N GLN A 511 20.85 17.18 12.87
CA GLN A 511 19.56 16.86 12.27
C GLN A 511 18.90 15.64 12.91
N ILE A 512 19.67 14.56 13.09
CA ILE A 512 19.18 13.33 13.72
C ILE A 512 18.69 13.61 15.15
N ASN A 513 19.49 14.34 15.96
CA ASN A 513 19.14 14.69 17.32
C ASN A 513 17.91 15.60 17.39
N GLY A 514 17.79 16.59 16.47
CA GLY A 514 16.62 17.46 16.39
C GLY A 514 15.32 16.70 16.15
N LEU A 515 15.34 15.72 15.24
CA LEU A 515 14.20 14.84 14.96
C LEU A 515 13.89 13.91 16.16
N ALA A 516 14.93 13.35 16.80
CA ALA A 516 14.76 12.49 17.95
C ALA A 516 14.11 13.25 19.12
N ASP A 517 14.61 14.45 19.45
CA ASP A 517 14.09 15.29 20.53
C ASP A 517 12.69 15.85 20.20
N ALA A 518 12.32 15.94 18.93
CA ALA A 518 10.96 16.27 18.50
C ALA A 518 9.99 15.07 18.62
N GLY A 519 10.52 13.84 18.79
CA GLY A 519 9.72 12.61 18.86
C GLY A 519 9.13 12.18 17.52
N ILE A 520 9.89 12.37 16.41
CA ILE A 520 9.44 12.03 15.05
C ILE A 520 10.53 11.27 14.26
N LEU A 521 11.32 10.46 14.96
CA LEU A 521 12.35 9.61 14.35
C LEU A 521 11.95 8.12 14.38
N ASP A 522 10.66 7.81 14.37
CA ASP A 522 10.09 6.50 14.66
C ASP A 522 10.62 5.39 13.75
N ASN A 523 10.67 5.63 12.43
CA ASN A 523 11.19 4.66 11.46
C ASN A 523 12.54 5.08 10.88
N GLY A 524 13.25 5.99 11.54
CA GLY A 524 14.59 6.39 11.15
C GLY A 524 14.64 7.58 10.17
N TYR A 525 15.62 7.56 9.29
CA TYR A 525 15.91 8.68 8.39
C TYR A 525 16.51 8.21 7.06
N ILE A 526 16.51 9.11 6.06
CA ILE A 526 17.19 8.94 4.78
C ILE A 526 18.19 10.07 4.60
N VAL A 527 19.47 9.77 4.44
CA VAL A 527 20.48 10.78 4.10
C VAL A 527 20.40 11.06 2.61
N TRP A 528 19.95 12.26 2.28
CA TRP A 528 19.84 12.71 0.90
C TRP A 528 21.11 13.39 0.42
N ASN A 529 21.70 12.88 -0.64
CA ASN A 529 22.74 13.49 -1.42
C ASN A 529 22.50 13.16 -2.90
N ALA A 530 22.06 14.13 -3.69
CA ALA A 530 21.65 13.88 -5.08
C ALA A 530 22.76 13.23 -5.94
N GLY A 531 24.03 13.51 -5.64
CA GLY A 531 25.17 12.87 -6.31
C GLY A 531 25.55 11.51 -5.73
N SER A 532 24.98 11.12 -4.61
CA SER A 532 25.31 9.88 -3.87
C SER A 532 26.82 9.67 -3.68
N TYR A 533 27.62 10.73 -3.58
CA TYR A 533 29.08 10.62 -3.50
C TYR A 533 29.50 9.86 -2.24
N ILE A 534 30.20 8.73 -2.43
CA ILE A 534 30.65 7.86 -1.32
C ILE A 534 31.57 8.63 -0.35
N ASP A 535 32.43 9.50 -0.86
CA ASP A 535 33.32 10.33 -0.02
C ASP A 535 32.52 11.21 0.95
N ASN A 536 31.38 11.76 0.51
CA ASN A 536 30.51 12.55 1.39
C ASN A 536 29.87 11.66 2.46
N TYR A 537 29.39 10.48 2.11
CA TYR A 537 28.84 9.55 3.09
C TYR A 537 29.88 9.08 4.11
N CYS A 538 31.13 8.88 3.69
CA CYS A 538 32.24 8.54 4.59
C CYS A 538 32.55 9.66 5.59
N LEU A 539 32.27 10.93 5.30
CA LEU A 539 32.40 12.04 6.27
C LEU A 539 31.39 11.92 7.41
N TYR A 540 30.32 11.15 7.26
CA TYR A 540 29.23 11.01 8.21
C TYR A 540 29.32 9.70 9.03
N GLU A 541 30.42 8.95 8.96
CA GLU A 541 30.54 7.60 9.52
C GLU A 541 30.21 7.53 11.00
N ASP A 542 30.65 8.53 11.82
CA ASP A 542 30.32 8.57 13.25
C ASP A 542 28.84 8.83 13.51
N ALA A 543 28.18 9.70 12.74
CA ALA A 543 26.75 9.97 12.84
C ALA A 543 25.92 8.76 12.39
N LEU A 544 26.35 8.10 11.31
CA LEU A 544 25.72 6.90 10.76
C LEU A 544 25.87 5.66 11.66
N SER A 545 26.85 5.67 12.57
CA SER A 545 27.11 4.57 13.50
C SER A 545 26.22 4.61 14.75
N ARG A 546 25.55 5.73 15.01
CA ARG A 546 24.66 5.95 16.16
C ARG A 546 23.23 5.60 15.81
#